data_00c8a9995aff059588f48cbe3edf7a94
#
_entry.id   00c8a9995aff059588f48cbe3edf7a94
#
_cell.length_a   1.000
_cell.length_b   1.000
_cell.length_c   1.000
_cell.angle_alpha   90.00
_cell.angle_beta   90.00
_cell.angle_gamma   90.00
#
_symmetry.space_group_name_H-M   'P 1'
#
loop_
_entity.id
_entity.type
_entity.pdbx_description
1 polymer ?
#
loop_
_entity_poly.entity_id
_entity_poly.type
_entity_poly.pdbx_seq_one_letter_code
_entity_poly.pdbx_strand_id
1 'polypeptide(L)'
;FENMTVLDNILIGAHRHLSYGPLSSLIFSKKARNSEIQARKIAEDIIDFLEIEQFRYSYIMSLPYGVQKRVEIGRALAMNPDILLLDEPAAGMNNEETEDIARFIIDIHEEMKKTVILVDHDMNMVMDIAQEVMVLNFGEKLAEGTPKDIVKDTKVIEAYLGVN
;
A
#
# COMPACT_ATOMS: atom_id res chain seq x y z
N PHE A 1 -0.57 4.18 13.37
CA PHE A 1 -0.38 4.38 14.84
C PHE A 1 0.70 5.43 15.08
N GLU A 2 0.27 6.65 15.31
CA GLU A 2 1.11 7.87 15.30
C GLU A 2 2.21 7.88 16.38
N ASN A 3 1.94 7.31 17.55
CA ASN A 3 2.85 7.28 18.70
C ASN A 3 3.80 6.07 18.71
N MET A 4 3.92 5.38 17.58
CA MET A 4 4.81 4.22 17.42
C MET A 4 5.88 4.52 16.37
N THR A 5 6.98 3.78 16.41
CA THR A 5 8.02 3.89 15.39
C THR A 5 7.57 3.26 14.06
N VAL A 6 8.27 3.56 12.97
CA VAL A 6 8.06 2.90 11.67
C VAL A 6 8.12 1.38 11.82
N LEU A 7 9.18 0.88 12.44
CA LEU A 7 9.38 -0.56 12.66
C LEU A 7 8.21 -1.17 13.45
N ASP A 8 7.78 -0.53 14.54
CA ASP A 8 6.67 -1.04 15.37
C ASP A 8 5.35 -1.06 14.59
N ASN A 9 5.09 -0.04 13.75
CA ASN A 9 3.90 0.01 12.90
C ASN A 9 3.85 -1.16 11.91
N ILE A 10 4.97 -1.47 11.26
CA ILE A 10 5.04 -2.57 10.29
C ILE A 10 4.99 -3.92 11.00
N LEU A 11 5.62 -4.05 12.19
CA LEU A 11 5.54 -5.24 13.03
C LEU A 11 4.12 -5.58 13.45
N ILE A 12 3.23 -4.59 13.66
CA ILE A 12 1.81 -4.85 13.92
C ILE A 12 1.17 -5.62 12.76
N GLY A 13 1.47 -5.24 11.51
CA GLY A 13 1.03 -5.99 10.32
C GLY A 13 1.54 -7.43 10.33
N ALA A 14 2.82 -7.62 10.65
CA ALA A 14 3.45 -8.94 10.72
C ALA A 14 2.94 -9.81 11.88
N HIS A 15 2.18 -9.26 12.83
CA HIS A 15 1.65 -9.99 13.99
C HIS A 15 0.79 -11.19 13.60
N ARG A 16 0.13 -11.17 12.45
CA ARG A 16 -0.62 -12.30 11.89
C ARG A 16 0.23 -13.56 11.73
N HIS A 17 1.53 -13.44 11.54
CA HIS A 17 2.46 -14.55 11.34
C HIS A 17 2.97 -15.15 12.67
N LEU A 18 2.62 -14.54 13.81
CA LEU A 18 3.03 -15.05 15.12
C LEU A 18 2.24 -16.31 15.47
N SER A 19 2.92 -17.45 15.49
CA SER A 19 2.31 -18.78 15.70
C SER A 19 2.30 -19.21 17.17
N TYR A 20 2.16 -18.27 18.13
CA TYR A 20 2.18 -18.59 19.55
C TYR A 20 1.05 -17.89 20.32
N GLY A 21 0.52 -18.60 21.30
CA GLY A 21 -0.51 -18.06 22.20
C GLY A 21 0.08 -17.32 23.41
N PRO A 22 -0.74 -16.60 24.20
CA PRO A 22 -0.28 -15.78 25.32
C PRO A 22 0.51 -16.57 26.39
N LEU A 23 0.23 -17.85 26.57
CA LEU A 23 0.96 -18.71 27.52
C LEU A 23 2.37 -19.05 27.05
N SER A 24 2.61 -19.17 25.75
CA SER A 24 3.94 -19.47 25.20
C SER A 24 4.85 -18.23 25.12
N SER A 25 4.27 -17.04 25.10
CA SER A 25 5.03 -15.78 25.20
C SER A 25 5.55 -15.55 26.63
N LEU A 26 4.78 -15.94 27.65
CA LEU A 26 5.19 -15.85 29.06
C LEU A 26 6.42 -16.73 29.41
N ILE A 27 6.63 -17.82 28.66
CA ILE A 27 7.72 -18.81 28.94
C ILE A 27 8.93 -18.56 28.03
N PHE A 28 8.96 -17.49 27.22
CA PHE A 28 10.04 -17.20 26.27
C PHE A 28 10.46 -18.44 25.45
N SER A 29 9.49 -19.22 24.98
CA SER A 29 9.75 -20.46 24.27
C SER A 29 10.58 -20.22 23.00
N LYS A 30 11.42 -21.20 22.59
CA LYS A 30 12.18 -21.13 21.33
C LYS A 30 11.27 -20.85 20.13
N LYS A 31 10.02 -21.33 20.16
CA LYS A 31 9.01 -21.11 19.12
C LYS A 31 8.59 -19.65 19.08
N ALA A 32 8.31 -19.01 20.22
CA ALA A 32 7.96 -17.60 20.30
C ALA A 32 9.11 -16.72 19.77
N ARG A 33 10.32 -16.97 20.23
CA ARG A 33 11.51 -16.25 19.77
C ARG A 33 11.75 -16.35 18.26
N ASN A 34 11.61 -17.55 17.69
CA ASN A 34 11.77 -17.73 16.25
C ASN A 34 10.68 -16.99 15.45
N SER A 35 9.44 -17.00 15.91
CA SER A 35 8.35 -16.25 15.27
C SER A 35 8.59 -14.73 15.32
N GLU A 36 9.09 -14.20 16.45
CA GLU A 36 9.45 -12.77 16.57
C GLU A 36 10.59 -12.39 15.63
N ILE A 37 11.62 -13.25 15.51
CA ILE A 37 12.73 -13.04 14.56
C ILE A 37 12.21 -13.00 13.13
N GLN A 38 11.28 -13.90 12.77
CA GLN A 38 10.67 -13.93 11.44
C GLN A 38 9.82 -12.69 11.18
N ALA A 39 8.97 -12.28 12.13
CA ALA A 39 8.16 -11.08 12.00
C ALA A 39 9.05 -9.82 11.83
N ARG A 40 10.14 -9.74 12.59
CA ARG A 40 11.10 -8.65 12.47
C ARG A 40 11.79 -8.66 11.10
N LYS A 41 12.18 -9.82 10.60
CA LYS A 41 12.76 -9.93 9.26
C LYS A 41 11.79 -9.44 8.18
N ILE A 42 10.52 -9.87 8.24
CA ILE A 42 9.48 -9.39 7.32
C ILE A 42 9.37 -7.86 7.38
N ALA A 43 9.36 -7.28 8.58
CA ALA A 43 9.26 -5.84 8.74
C ALA A 43 10.47 -5.09 8.17
N GLU A 44 11.69 -5.60 8.39
CA GLU A 44 12.92 -5.01 7.84
C GLU A 44 12.94 -5.13 6.30
N ASP A 45 12.60 -6.30 5.73
CA ASP A 45 12.53 -6.49 4.28
C ASP A 45 11.52 -5.51 3.62
N ILE A 46 10.41 -5.19 4.30
CA ILE A 46 9.43 -4.20 3.82
C ILE A 46 9.94 -2.76 3.98
N ILE A 47 10.62 -2.44 5.06
CA ILE A 47 11.25 -1.13 5.27
C ILE A 47 12.25 -0.84 4.15
N ASP A 48 13.07 -1.84 3.81
CA ASP A 48 14.06 -1.75 2.73
C ASP A 48 13.36 -1.61 1.37
N PHE A 49 12.33 -2.42 1.10
CA PHE A 49 11.54 -2.34 -0.14
C PHE A 49 10.89 -0.96 -0.36
N LEU A 50 10.41 -0.32 0.72
CA LEU A 50 9.76 0.99 0.65
C LEU A 50 10.76 2.17 0.74
N GLU A 51 12.07 1.90 0.80
CA GLU A 51 13.14 2.91 0.87
C GLU A 51 12.98 3.88 2.05
N ILE A 52 12.63 3.34 3.23
CA ILE A 52 12.40 4.13 4.47
C ILE A 52 13.30 3.70 5.64
N GLU A 53 14.46 3.07 5.36
CA GLU A 53 15.38 2.52 6.36
C GLU A 53 15.89 3.57 7.34
N GLN A 54 16.15 4.78 6.85
CA GLN A 54 16.63 5.90 7.66
C GLN A 54 15.61 6.32 8.73
N PHE A 55 14.34 6.01 8.54
CA PHE A 55 13.24 6.38 9.43
C PHE A 55 12.78 5.25 10.36
N ARG A 56 13.41 4.06 10.31
CA ARG A 56 12.92 2.84 11.01
C ARG A 56 12.61 3.02 12.50
N TYR A 57 13.35 3.88 13.19
CA TYR A 57 13.16 4.17 14.62
C TYR A 57 12.50 5.53 14.89
N SER A 58 12.10 6.25 13.85
CA SER A 58 11.41 7.52 13.97
C SER A 58 9.93 7.29 14.28
N TYR A 59 9.35 8.18 15.09
CA TYR A 59 7.90 8.17 15.33
C TYR A 59 7.14 8.68 14.11
N ILE A 60 6.01 8.06 13.79
CA ILE A 60 5.21 8.39 12.60
C ILE A 60 4.84 9.88 12.56
N MET A 61 4.43 10.46 13.70
CA MET A 61 4.07 11.88 13.77
C MET A 61 5.16 12.86 13.32
N SER A 62 6.42 12.46 13.37
CA SER A 62 7.57 13.32 13.01
C SER A 62 7.98 13.20 11.55
N LEU A 63 7.32 12.34 10.76
CA LEU A 63 7.71 12.03 9.40
C LEU A 63 6.98 12.92 8.37
N PRO A 64 7.60 13.17 7.21
CA PRO A 64 6.89 13.71 6.05
C PRO A 64 5.68 12.86 5.68
N TYR A 65 4.65 13.49 5.15
CA TYR A 65 3.37 12.81 4.85
C TYR A 65 3.54 11.63 3.88
N GLY A 66 4.32 11.78 2.82
CA GLY A 66 4.63 10.70 1.88
C GLY A 66 5.26 9.48 2.55
N VAL A 67 6.15 9.68 3.54
CA VAL A 67 6.75 8.58 4.31
C VAL A 67 5.70 7.90 5.19
N GLN A 68 4.80 8.67 5.82
CA GLN A 68 3.71 8.10 6.61
C GLN A 68 2.83 7.17 5.76
N LYS A 69 2.51 7.56 4.52
CA LYS A 69 1.74 6.74 3.57
C LYS A 69 2.49 5.46 3.15
N ARG A 70 3.80 5.55 2.92
CA ARG A 70 4.63 4.35 2.70
C ARG A 70 4.55 3.38 3.89
N VAL A 71 4.55 3.88 5.12
CA VAL A 71 4.39 3.04 6.33
C VAL A 71 3.00 2.41 6.40
N GLU A 72 1.94 3.10 5.98
CA GLU A 72 0.59 2.53 5.90
C GLU A 72 0.55 1.34 4.93
N ILE A 73 1.12 1.50 3.73
CA ILE A 73 1.26 0.43 2.73
C ILE A 73 2.11 -0.71 3.31
N GLY A 74 3.26 -0.40 3.93
CA GLY A 74 4.14 -1.38 4.54
C GLY A 74 3.47 -2.22 5.62
N ARG A 75 2.65 -1.60 6.46
CA ARG A 75 1.85 -2.32 7.47
C ARG A 75 0.87 -3.30 6.82
N ALA A 76 0.23 -2.92 5.73
CA ALA A 76 -0.67 -3.80 4.99
C ALA A 76 0.10 -4.95 4.31
N LEU A 77 1.25 -4.67 3.69
CA LEU A 77 2.12 -5.67 3.07
C LEU A 77 2.65 -6.69 4.08
N ALA A 78 2.96 -6.25 5.31
CA ALA A 78 3.44 -7.12 6.37
C ALA A 78 2.44 -8.22 6.78
N MET A 79 1.14 -8.05 6.46
CA MET A 79 0.14 -9.10 6.61
C MET A 79 0.26 -10.19 5.54
N ASN A 80 1.11 -10.00 4.53
CA ASN A 80 1.29 -10.86 3.36
C ASN A 80 -0.05 -11.18 2.66
N PRO A 81 -0.86 -10.18 2.26
CA PRO A 81 -2.13 -10.41 1.59
C PRO A 81 -1.90 -10.93 0.16
N ASP A 82 -2.88 -11.67 -0.39
CA ASP A 82 -2.91 -12.00 -1.82
C ASP A 82 -3.47 -10.82 -2.65
N ILE A 83 -4.38 -10.05 -2.04
CA ILE A 83 -5.01 -8.86 -2.65
C ILE A 83 -4.80 -7.67 -1.71
N LEU A 84 -4.23 -6.59 -2.23
CA LEU A 84 -4.05 -5.33 -1.54
C LEU A 84 -5.07 -4.32 -2.06
N LEU A 85 -5.84 -3.73 -1.14
CA LEU A 85 -6.80 -2.67 -1.45
C LEU A 85 -6.22 -1.33 -1.02
N LEU A 86 -6.09 -0.40 -1.95
CA LEU A 86 -5.59 0.95 -1.72
C LEU A 86 -6.69 1.95 -2.09
N ASP A 87 -7.07 2.78 -1.13
CA ASP A 87 -8.06 3.83 -1.30
C ASP A 87 -7.36 5.19 -1.19
N GLU A 88 -7.29 5.91 -2.30
CA GLU A 88 -6.62 7.21 -2.46
C GLU A 88 -5.20 7.24 -1.83
N PRO A 89 -4.28 6.32 -2.21
CA PRO A 89 -2.98 6.21 -1.56
C PRO A 89 -2.09 7.45 -1.75
N ALA A 90 -2.29 8.20 -2.83
CA ALA A 90 -1.54 9.41 -3.15
C ALA A 90 -2.26 10.73 -2.78
N ALA A 91 -3.41 10.64 -2.10
CA ALA A 91 -4.17 11.86 -1.76
C ALA A 91 -3.35 12.85 -0.93
N GLY A 92 -3.31 14.11 -1.36
CA GLY A 92 -2.59 15.19 -0.67
C GLY A 92 -1.07 15.21 -0.89
N MET A 93 -0.55 14.39 -1.79
CA MET A 93 0.85 14.36 -2.18
C MET A 93 1.17 15.35 -3.32
N ASN A 94 2.43 15.74 -3.43
CA ASN A 94 2.93 16.42 -4.62
C ASN A 94 3.21 15.41 -5.74
N ASN A 95 3.54 15.91 -6.96
CA ASN A 95 3.74 15.05 -8.13
C ASN A 95 4.86 14.01 -7.94
N GLU A 96 5.97 14.40 -7.32
CA GLU A 96 7.12 13.50 -7.07
C GLU A 96 6.73 12.37 -6.10
N GLU A 97 6.04 12.71 -5.02
CA GLU A 97 5.53 11.72 -4.05
C GLU A 97 4.49 10.79 -4.68
N THR A 98 3.63 11.31 -5.57
CA THR A 98 2.64 10.52 -6.31
C THR A 98 3.32 9.52 -7.25
N GLU A 99 4.35 9.95 -8.00
CA GLU A 99 5.15 9.08 -8.87
C GLU A 99 5.85 7.96 -8.08
N ASP A 100 6.38 8.29 -6.91
CA ASP A 100 6.98 7.30 -6.01
C ASP A 100 5.95 6.24 -5.55
N ILE A 101 4.76 6.67 -5.13
CA ILE A 101 3.69 5.72 -4.73
C ILE A 101 3.26 4.86 -5.93
N ALA A 102 3.12 5.45 -7.12
CA ALA A 102 2.80 4.73 -8.34
C ALA A 102 3.85 3.64 -8.65
N ARG A 103 5.14 3.98 -8.53
CA ARG A 103 6.25 3.03 -8.68
C ARG A 103 6.14 1.88 -7.68
N PHE A 104 5.95 2.16 -6.38
CA PHE A 104 5.79 1.12 -5.38
C PHE A 104 4.59 0.22 -5.64
N ILE A 105 3.48 0.74 -6.16
CA ILE A 105 2.30 -0.07 -6.52
C ILE A 105 2.65 -1.05 -7.64
N ILE A 106 3.40 -0.61 -8.65
CA ILE A 106 3.88 -1.47 -9.74
C ILE A 106 4.81 -2.56 -9.18
N ASP A 107 5.79 -2.19 -8.36
CA ASP A 107 6.76 -3.10 -7.77
C ASP A 107 6.09 -4.15 -6.86
N ILE A 108 5.07 -3.76 -6.08
CA ILE A 108 4.24 -4.68 -5.28
C ILE A 108 3.57 -5.72 -6.19
N HIS A 109 3.04 -5.29 -7.33
CA HIS A 109 2.42 -6.22 -8.29
C HIS A 109 3.46 -7.10 -8.98
N GLU A 110 4.53 -6.51 -9.53
CA GLU A 110 5.49 -7.20 -10.37
C GLU A 110 6.49 -8.06 -9.58
N GLU A 111 7.03 -7.56 -8.47
CA GLU A 111 8.04 -8.26 -7.69
C GLU A 111 7.43 -9.16 -6.61
N MET A 112 6.48 -8.63 -5.85
CA MET A 112 5.84 -9.38 -4.76
C MET A 112 4.68 -10.26 -5.25
N LYS A 113 4.29 -10.18 -6.54
CA LYS A 113 3.21 -10.96 -7.18
C LYS A 113 1.86 -10.78 -6.47
N LYS A 114 1.58 -9.58 -6.00
CA LYS A 114 0.29 -9.27 -5.36
C LYS A 114 -0.70 -8.72 -6.38
N THR A 115 -1.97 -9.02 -6.18
CA THR A 115 -3.05 -8.32 -6.87
C THR A 115 -3.31 -7.01 -6.13
N VAL A 116 -3.28 -5.89 -6.85
CA VAL A 116 -3.59 -4.58 -6.26
C VAL A 116 -4.90 -4.07 -6.85
N ILE A 117 -5.81 -3.65 -5.99
CA ILE A 117 -7.01 -2.91 -6.37
C ILE A 117 -6.85 -1.51 -5.84
N LEU A 118 -6.82 -0.55 -6.76
CA LEU A 118 -6.62 0.87 -6.48
C LEU A 118 -7.93 1.62 -6.72
N VAL A 119 -8.33 2.44 -5.75
CA VAL A 119 -9.38 3.45 -5.93
C VAL A 119 -8.73 4.81 -5.84
N ASP A 120 -8.79 5.58 -6.91
CA ASP A 120 -8.24 6.93 -6.94
C ASP A 120 -9.01 7.81 -7.93
N HIS A 121 -8.93 9.12 -7.74
CA HIS A 121 -9.50 10.13 -8.63
C HIS A 121 -8.45 10.80 -9.51
N ASP A 122 -7.15 10.52 -9.30
CA ASP A 122 -6.07 10.95 -10.20
C ASP A 122 -6.04 10.04 -11.43
N MET A 123 -6.75 10.47 -12.47
CA MET A 123 -6.84 9.73 -13.72
C MET A 123 -5.47 9.49 -14.38
N ASN A 124 -4.51 10.42 -14.25
CA ASN A 124 -3.20 10.26 -14.85
C ASN A 124 -2.46 9.09 -14.19
N MET A 125 -2.36 9.09 -12.87
CA MET A 125 -1.73 8.00 -12.13
C MET A 125 -2.41 6.66 -12.43
N VAL A 126 -3.76 6.61 -12.37
CA VAL A 126 -4.50 5.35 -12.62
C VAL A 126 -4.24 4.82 -14.03
N MET A 127 -4.29 5.69 -15.07
CA MET A 127 -4.08 5.27 -16.46
C MET A 127 -2.66 4.82 -16.74
N ASP A 128 -1.68 5.34 -16.00
CA ASP A 128 -0.27 4.98 -16.18
C ASP A 128 0.07 3.61 -15.58
N ILE A 129 -0.58 3.22 -14.48
CA ILE A 129 -0.21 2.00 -13.74
C ILE A 129 -1.21 0.84 -13.83
N ALA A 130 -2.49 1.12 -14.11
CA ALA A 130 -3.52 0.09 -14.12
C ALA A 130 -3.47 -0.79 -15.36
N GLN A 131 -3.73 -2.08 -15.19
CA GLN A 131 -3.91 -3.02 -16.30
C GLN A 131 -5.36 -3.02 -16.80
N GLU A 132 -6.30 -2.82 -15.87
CA GLU A 132 -7.75 -2.76 -16.13
C GLU A 132 -8.36 -1.67 -15.24
N VAL A 133 -9.28 -0.91 -15.77
CA VAL A 133 -9.93 0.22 -15.11
C VAL A 133 -11.43 0.06 -15.16
N MET A 134 -12.07 0.21 -14.00
CA MET A 134 -13.52 0.35 -13.88
C MET A 134 -13.84 1.78 -13.47
N VAL A 135 -14.63 2.47 -14.26
CA VAL A 135 -15.09 3.84 -13.98
C VAL A 135 -16.46 3.80 -13.34
N LEU A 136 -16.57 4.44 -12.16
CA LEU A 136 -17.83 4.57 -11.43
C LEU A 136 -18.30 6.03 -11.50
N ASN A 137 -19.61 6.21 -11.68
CA ASN A 137 -20.26 7.51 -11.61
C ASN A 137 -21.57 7.40 -10.83
N PHE A 138 -21.70 8.17 -9.75
CA PHE A 138 -22.83 8.12 -8.80
C PHE A 138 -23.20 6.68 -8.33
N GLY A 139 -22.18 5.83 -8.13
CA GLY A 139 -22.37 4.45 -7.65
C GLY A 139 -22.72 3.43 -8.74
N GLU A 140 -22.83 3.83 -9.99
CA GLU A 140 -23.07 2.96 -11.14
C GLU A 140 -21.79 2.78 -11.98
N LYS A 141 -21.61 1.57 -12.54
CA LYS A 141 -20.51 1.31 -13.47
C LYS A 141 -20.78 2.02 -14.80
N LEU A 142 -19.91 2.99 -15.12
CA LEU A 142 -19.98 3.77 -16.35
C LEU A 142 -19.26 3.07 -17.50
N ALA A 143 -18.05 2.58 -17.25
CA ALA A 143 -17.20 1.90 -18.22
C ALA A 143 -16.26 0.90 -17.52
N GLU A 144 -15.72 -0.05 -18.30
CA GLU A 144 -14.70 -1.00 -17.85
C GLU A 144 -13.87 -1.45 -19.05
N GLY A 145 -12.54 -1.53 -18.87
CA GLY A 145 -11.62 -1.94 -19.92
C GLY A 145 -10.18 -1.52 -19.64
N THR A 146 -9.33 -1.65 -20.66
CA THR A 146 -7.94 -1.18 -20.54
C THR A 146 -7.89 0.35 -20.47
N PRO A 147 -6.81 0.93 -19.89
CA PRO A 147 -6.63 2.39 -19.89
C PRO A 147 -6.83 3.02 -21.28
N LYS A 148 -6.34 2.35 -22.33
CA LYS A 148 -6.47 2.82 -23.72
C LYS A 148 -7.91 2.86 -24.23
N ASP A 149 -8.76 1.98 -23.73
CA ASP A 149 -10.18 1.94 -24.08
C ASP A 149 -10.94 3.01 -23.31
N ILE A 150 -10.64 3.15 -22.02
CA ILE A 150 -11.29 4.12 -21.12
C ILE A 150 -11.07 5.57 -21.57
N VAL A 151 -9.85 5.92 -21.98
CA VAL A 151 -9.55 7.29 -22.47
C VAL A 151 -10.35 7.66 -23.74
N LYS A 152 -10.83 6.67 -24.50
CA LYS A 152 -11.59 6.87 -25.72
C LYS A 152 -13.12 6.75 -25.52
N ASP A 153 -13.55 6.32 -24.35
CA ASP A 153 -14.97 6.15 -24.05
C ASP A 153 -15.65 7.52 -23.93
N THR A 154 -16.64 7.76 -24.79
CA THR A 154 -17.35 9.04 -24.82
C THR A 154 -18.07 9.37 -23.52
N LYS A 155 -18.59 8.37 -22.81
CA LYS A 155 -19.26 8.56 -21.52
C LYS A 155 -18.28 8.99 -20.44
N VAL A 156 -17.06 8.42 -20.46
CA VAL A 156 -15.99 8.80 -19.52
C VAL A 156 -15.50 10.21 -19.83
N ILE A 157 -15.30 10.54 -21.10
CA ILE A 157 -14.89 11.87 -21.54
C ILE A 157 -15.91 12.93 -21.07
N GLU A 158 -17.19 12.67 -21.27
CA GLU A 158 -18.27 13.60 -20.85
C GLU A 158 -18.33 13.76 -19.32
N ALA A 159 -18.13 12.67 -18.56
CA ALA A 159 -18.27 12.68 -17.11
C ALA A 159 -17.04 13.25 -16.36
N TYR A 160 -15.83 12.99 -16.86
CA TYR A 160 -14.59 13.27 -16.13
C TYR A 160 -13.58 14.15 -16.86
N LEU A 161 -13.52 14.09 -18.19
CA LEU A 161 -12.50 14.80 -18.97
C LEU A 161 -13.04 16.11 -19.56
N GLY A 162 -14.34 16.39 -19.37
CA GLY A 162 -15.02 17.63 -19.69
C GLY A 162 -14.72 18.16 -21.09
N VAL A 163 -15.61 17.95 -22.04
CA VAL A 163 -15.60 18.77 -23.24
C VAL A 163 -16.25 20.11 -22.85
N ASN A 164 -15.41 21.13 -22.57
CA ASN A 164 -15.83 22.52 -22.62
C ASN A 164 -15.98 22.96 -24.06
#